data_9c74ff80084993a8a94e321ee4482fb1
#
_entry.id   9c74ff80084993a8a94e321ee4482fb1
#
_cell.length_a   1.000
_cell.length_b   1.000
_cell.length_c   1.000
_cell.angle_alpha   90.00
_cell.angle_beta   90.00
_cell.angle_gamma   90.00
#
_symmetry.space_group_name_H-M   'P 1'
#
loop_
_entity.id
_entity.type
_entity.pdbx_description
1 polymer ?
#
loop_
_entity_poly.entity_id
_entity_poly.type
_entity_poly.pdbx_seq_one_letter_code
_entity_poly.pdbx_strand_id
1 'polypeptide(L)'
;MKKKERKITHKMDFGVTDEQAGAAMDALNKILEDRGQSTGAIILGGRDLSDDQITPLVINDTLHKITGRWYYVGDTKTKAWKDPSAWHAAYWYFVADYLKERFGKDWCLSSEQSLLFNAADGRIPRQLAIRTPQADTHVVDLPWGYELLVVHSDLPEKVEYERRFGLRLYPLETAILAVSPGFYQMNPMEARTCLGLLPGRKGIAEAAIAGGYHIGAGRLVGGLISVGNELLAEAILSSLRNSCFDVNVCDPFLGSVKIGPDSCAIATRIRLMWMRMRPAVISEMPDDFLRTSWSPSKVKERMDDVFQDDAAASLAMEGYDVKENLIRAVAGGEWEYGTLCKEAEETDVAVTIGYHEAFRQVQTDILDSMTGGRGPEHLHHRILDWHERLMKPLEQHGLNDGEIPHDYRQCEGFIRGSEHIPVWWINVPFAMMALSGLLIQEDNAFVRAVLGLFFIDYIRPVRTGSGLFARLYMNSQLLAGGYPWTVIPANEARAFEESLEKARVTGEISDLARKIAWHSLNSFVAPKLNGEDPEQD
;
A
#
# COMPACT_ATOMS: atom_id res chain seq x y z
N MET A 1 -32.05 -13.05 31.60
CA MET A 1 -33.02 -13.05 30.49
C MET A 1 -33.57 -11.64 30.29
N LYS A 2 -33.13 -10.92 29.27
CA LYS A 2 -33.86 -9.88 28.51
C LYS A 2 -32.94 -9.47 27.38
N LYS A 3 -33.19 -10.01 26.18
CA LYS A 3 -32.59 -9.52 24.91
C LYS A 3 -33.00 -8.06 24.73
N LYS A 4 -32.03 -7.14 24.69
CA LYS A 4 -32.24 -5.78 24.20
C LYS A 4 -32.25 -5.86 22.67
N GLU A 5 -33.45 -5.83 22.10
CA GLU A 5 -33.66 -5.54 20.68
C GLU A 5 -33.10 -4.15 20.36
N ARG A 6 -32.05 -4.11 19.53
CA ARG A 6 -31.62 -2.86 18.92
C ARG A 6 -32.66 -2.47 17.89
N LYS A 7 -33.33 -1.35 18.12
CA LYS A 7 -34.23 -0.69 17.19
C LYS A 7 -33.50 -0.38 15.89
N ILE A 8 -33.91 -1.08 14.84
CA ILE A 8 -33.58 -0.75 13.43
C ILE A 8 -34.41 0.47 13.05
N THR A 9 -33.76 1.60 12.88
CA THR A 9 -34.37 2.84 12.42
C THR A 9 -34.42 2.88 10.88
N HIS A 10 -35.64 2.93 10.36
CA HIS A 10 -36.06 3.25 8.98
C HIS A 10 -35.40 2.41 7.86
N LYS A 11 -35.85 1.16 7.70
CA LYS A 11 -35.89 0.52 6.38
C LYS A 11 -37.13 1.06 5.64
N MET A 12 -36.93 1.72 4.51
CA MET A 12 -37.99 1.79 3.49
C MET A 12 -38.33 0.34 3.13
N ASP A 13 -39.62 0.03 3.13
CA ASP A 13 -40.16 -1.32 2.87
C ASP A 13 -40.04 -1.62 1.36
N PHE A 14 -38.89 -2.15 0.94
CA PHE A 14 -38.65 -2.58 -0.45
C PHE A 14 -39.17 -3.99 -0.75
N GLY A 15 -39.97 -4.58 0.14
CA GLY A 15 -40.60 -5.89 -0.06
C GLY A 15 -39.64 -7.09 -0.02
N VAL A 16 -38.41 -6.91 0.48
CA VAL A 16 -37.41 -7.99 0.64
C VAL A 16 -37.55 -8.60 2.02
N THR A 17 -37.77 -9.92 2.08
CA THR A 17 -37.83 -10.65 3.35
C THR A 17 -36.44 -11.01 3.89
N ASP A 18 -36.31 -11.21 5.21
CA ASP A 18 -35.04 -11.63 5.81
C ASP A 18 -34.58 -13.01 5.26
N GLU A 19 -35.50 -13.89 4.89
CA GLU A 19 -35.21 -15.18 4.25
C GLU A 19 -34.59 -15.00 2.84
N GLN A 20 -35.12 -14.08 2.06
CA GLN A 20 -34.55 -13.72 0.72
C GLN A 20 -33.15 -13.10 0.84
N ALA A 21 -32.97 -12.23 1.81
CA ALA A 21 -31.65 -11.63 2.09
C ALA A 21 -30.63 -12.67 2.54
N GLY A 22 -31.02 -13.61 3.40
CA GLY A 22 -30.18 -14.73 3.83
C GLY A 22 -29.78 -15.64 2.67
N ALA A 23 -30.74 -16.08 1.86
CA ALA A 23 -30.47 -16.94 0.69
C ALA A 23 -29.58 -16.25 -0.36
N ALA A 24 -29.73 -14.94 -0.56
CA ALA A 24 -28.89 -14.17 -1.46
C ALA A 24 -27.44 -14.06 -0.93
N MET A 25 -27.28 -13.87 0.38
CA MET A 25 -25.97 -13.82 1.03
C MET A 25 -25.26 -15.18 0.94
N ASP A 26 -25.96 -16.28 1.17
CA ASP A 26 -25.41 -17.64 1.05
C ASP A 26 -24.93 -17.92 -0.39
N ALA A 27 -25.72 -17.50 -1.39
CA ALA A 27 -25.34 -17.63 -2.79
C ALA A 27 -24.08 -16.81 -3.12
N LEU A 28 -23.98 -15.58 -2.61
CA LEU A 28 -22.80 -14.73 -2.77
C LEU A 28 -21.59 -15.36 -2.08
N ASN A 29 -21.70 -15.77 -0.83
CA ASN A 29 -20.61 -16.38 -0.06
C ASN A 29 -20.03 -17.60 -0.77
N LYS A 30 -20.90 -18.46 -1.32
CA LYS A 30 -20.46 -19.62 -2.10
C LYS A 30 -19.62 -19.21 -3.32
N ILE A 31 -20.03 -18.16 -4.05
CA ILE A 31 -19.26 -17.65 -5.21
C ILE A 31 -17.90 -17.12 -4.75
N LEU A 32 -17.85 -16.39 -3.63
CA LEU A 32 -16.62 -15.82 -3.08
C LEU A 32 -15.66 -16.92 -2.61
N GLU A 33 -16.18 -17.96 -1.94
CA GLU A 33 -15.40 -19.13 -1.53
C GLU A 33 -14.84 -19.89 -2.74
N ASP A 34 -15.69 -20.19 -3.73
CA ASP A 34 -15.29 -20.90 -4.97
C ASP A 34 -14.20 -20.15 -5.74
N ARG A 35 -14.15 -18.82 -5.63
CA ARG A 35 -13.16 -17.95 -6.29
C ARG A 35 -11.96 -17.58 -5.42
N GLY A 36 -11.99 -17.90 -4.13
CA GLY A 36 -11.00 -17.42 -3.15
C GLY A 36 -10.96 -15.89 -3.05
N GLN A 37 -12.11 -15.23 -3.19
CA GLN A 37 -12.26 -13.77 -3.22
C GLN A 37 -13.07 -13.28 -2.01
N SER A 38 -12.99 -11.96 -1.77
CA SER A 38 -13.70 -11.29 -0.68
C SER A 38 -14.16 -9.89 -1.13
N THR A 39 -14.00 -8.88 -0.27
CA THR A 39 -14.22 -7.46 -0.60
C THR A 39 -13.54 -7.09 -1.91
N GLY A 40 -14.24 -6.37 -2.78
CA GLY A 40 -13.76 -6.00 -4.11
C GLY A 40 -13.97 -7.06 -5.19
N ALA A 41 -14.55 -8.23 -4.89
CA ALA A 41 -14.89 -9.22 -5.91
C ALA A 41 -15.91 -8.66 -6.92
N ILE A 42 -15.76 -9.04 -8.20
CA ILE A 42 -16.64 -8.58 -9.28
C ILE A 42 -17.74 -9.59 -9.52
N ILE A 43 -18.97 -9.08 -9.59
CA ILE A 43 -20.20 -9.85 -9.85
C ILE A 43 -20.86 -9.34 -11.11
N LEU A 44 -21.18 -10.25 -12.02
CA LEU A 44 -21.95 -9.97 -13.22
C LEU A 44 -23.36 -10.53 -13.08
N GLY A 45 -24.36 -9.66 -12.99
CA GLY A 45 -25.76 -10.04 -12.92
C GLY A 45 -26.24 -10.85 -14.14
N GLY A 46 -27.06 -11.86 -13.91
CA GLY A 46 -27.53 -12.79 -14.91
C GLY A 46 -26.52 -13.91 -15.27
N ARG A 47 -25.24 -13.78 -14.91
CA ARG A 47 -24.23 -14.84 -15.01
C ARG A 47 -23.93 -15.44 -13.64
N ASP A 48 -23.59 -14.60 -12.68
CA ASP A 48 -23.14 -15.04 -11.35
C ASP A 48 -24.32 -15.13 -10.36
N LEU A 49 -25.19 -14.13 -10.36
CA LEU A 49 -26.38 -14.02 -9.52
C LEU A 49 -27.61 -13.61 -10.35
N SER A 50 -28.80 -14.09 -9.98
CA SER A 50 -30.07 -13.64 -10.57
C SER A 50 -30.44 -12.24 -10.03
N ASP A 51 -31.35 -11.56 -10.72
CA ASP A 51 -31.85 -10.24 -10.31
C ASP A 51 -32.54 -10.30 -8.92
N ASP A 52 -33.21 -11.41 -8.61
CA ASP A 52 -33.84 -11.63 -7.30
C ASP A 52 -32.81 -11.79 -6.16
N GLN A 53 -31.61 -12.29 -6.46
CA GLN A 53 -30.51 -12.38 -5.51
C GLN A 53 -29.72 -11.05 -5.40
N ILE A 54 -29.58 -10.31 -6.49
CA ILE A 54 -28.87 -9.04 -6.52
C ILE A 54 -29.61 -7.96 -5.73
N THR A 55 -30.93 -7.88 -5.89
CA THR A 55 -31.74 -6.82 -5.28
C THR A 55 -31.58 -6.75 -3.75
N PRO A 56 -31.69 -7.85 -2.97
CA PRO A 56 -31.46 -7.82 -1.53
C PRO A 56 -30.04 -7.40 -1.13
N LEU A 57 -29.02 -7.82 -1.91
CA LEU A 57 -27.63 -7.52 -1.62
C LEU A 57 -27.28 -6.04 -1.88
N VAL A 58 -27.90 -5.43 -2.88
CA VAL A 58 -27.76 -3.99 -3.14
C VAL A 58 -28.46 -3.16 -2.07
N ILE A 59 -29.67 -3.56 -1.65
CA ILE A 59 -30.43 -2.87 -0.58
C ILE A 59 -29.67 -2.92 0.76
N ASN A 60 -28.92 -4.00 1.02
CA ASN A 60 -28.14 -4.17 2.23
C ASN A 60 -26.70 -3.62 2.13
N ASP A 61 -26.39 -2.84 1.09
CA ASP A 61 -25.05 -2.28 0.85
C ASP A 61 -23.92 -3.33 0.74
N THR A 62 -24.26 -4.58 0.40
CA THR A 62 -23.29 -5.65 0.18
C THR A 62 -22.72 -5.62 -1.25
N LEU A 63 -23.58 -5.33 -2.24
CA LEU A 63 -23.20 -5.13 -3.62
C LEU A 63 -23.38 -3.68 -4.04
N HIS A 64 -22.37 -3.12 -4.67
CA HIS A 64 -22.37 -1.78 -5.23
C HIS A 64 -22.35 -1.83 -6.74
N LYS A 65 -23.26 -1.09 -7.38
CA LYS A 65 -23.37 -1.04 -8.84
C LYS A 65 -22.19 -0.29 -9.45
N ILE A 66 -21.60 -0.87 -10.51
CA ILE A 66 -20.56 -0.23 -11.32
C ILE A 66 -21.20 0.41 -12.55
N THR A 67 -21.60 -0.41 -13.52
CA THR A 67 -22.29 0.01 -14.74
C THR A 67 -23.07 -1.16 -15.33
N GLY A 68 -24.21 -0.92 -15.96
CA GLY A 68 -25.04 -1.97 -16.54
C GLY A 68 -25.42 -3.03 -15.52
N ARG A 69 -24.97 -4.27 -15.71
CA ARG A 69 -25.17 -5.42 -14.81
C ARG A 69 -23.91 -5.78 -14.00
N TRP A 70 -22.92 -4.91 -13.93
CA TRP A 70 -21.70 -5.10 -13.19
C TRP A 70 -21.78 -4.52 -11.80
N TYR A 71 -21.33 -5.29 -10.81
CA TYR A 71 -21.33 -4.93 -9.39
C TYR A 71 -19.98 -5.32 -8.77
N TYR A 72 -19.63 -4.70 -7.66
CA TYR A 72 -18.51 -5.14 -6.81
C TYR A 72 -19.01 -5.36 -5.38
N VAL A 73 -18.34 -6.27 -4.68
CA VAL A 73 -18.62 -6.57 -3.27
C VAL A 73 -18.00 -5.49 -2.40
N GLY A 74 -18.83 -4.81 -1.61
CA GLY A 74 -18.40 -3.81 -0.65
C GLY A 74 -17.74 -4.40 0.59
N ASP A 75 -17.19 -3.55 1.44
CA ASP A 75 -16.74 -3.96 2.78
C ASP A 75 -17.96 -4.08 3.71
N THR A 76 -18.36 -5.32 4.00
CA THR A 76 -19.54 -5.61 4.84
C THR A 76 -19.32 -5.26 6.32
N LYS A 77 -18.08 -5.06 6.75
CA LYS A 77 -17.71 -4.69 8.12
C LYS A 77 -17.89 -3.20 8.40
N THR A 78 -17.95 -2.38 7.35
CA THR A 78 -18.10 -0.93 7.47
C THR A 78 -19.28 -0.43 6.67
N LYS A 79 -20.25 0.21 7.33
CA LYS A 79 -21.35 0.95 6.67
C LYS A 79 -20.87 2.23 5.98
N ALA A 80 -19.64 2.28 5.53
CA ALA A 80 -19.04 3.46 4.93
C ALA A 80 -19.24 3.46 3.42
N TRP A 81 -20.47 3.73 2.96
CA TRP A 81 -20.80 4.04 1.56
C TRP A 81 -20.01 5.25 1.00
N LYS A 82 -19.12 5.84 1.81
CA LYS A 82 -18.23 6.96 1.45
C LYS A 82 -16.76 6.55 1.28
N ASP A 83 -16.44 5.24 1.36
CA ASP A 83 -15.08 4.76 1.28
C ASP A 83 -14.83 4.05 -0.06
N PRO A 84 -13.96 4.58 -0.95
CA PRO A 84 -13.67 3.99 -2.25
C PRO A 84 -12.77 2.75 -2.22
N SER A 85 -12.27 2.34 -1.06
CA SER A 85 -11.23 1.30 -0.93
C SER A 85 -11.63 -0.03 -1.57
N ALA A 86 -12.89 -0.48 -1.35
CA ALA A 86 -13.40 -1.69 -1.97
C ALA A 86 -13.47 -1.59 -3.50
N TRP A 87 -13.82 -0.40 -4.03
CA TRP A 87 -13.78 -0.12 -5.46
C TRP A 87 -12.34 -0.13 -6.00
N HIS A 88 -11.38 0.44 -5.27
CA HIS A 88 -9.98 0.41 -5.67
C HIS A 88 -9.43 -1.02 -5.76
N ALA A 89 -9.80 -1.89 -4.83
CA ALA A 89 -9.44 -3.32 -4.89
C ALA A 89 -10.09 -4.04 -6.09
N ALA A 90 -11.31 -3.63 -6.48
CA ALA A 90 -12.07 -4.21 -7.58
C ALA A 90 -11.65 -3.73 -8.97
N TYR A 91 -11.06 -2.54 -9.07
CA TYR A 91 -10.95 -1.75 -10.31
C TYR A 91 -10.33 -2.50 -11.48
N TRP A 92 -9.12 -3.03 -11.31
CA TRP A 92 -8.40 -3.69 -12.41
C TRP A 92 -9.05 -5.01 -12.84
N TYR A 93 -9.64 -5.75 -11.91
CA TYR A 93 -10.44 -6.95 -12.22
C TYR A 93 -11.68 -6.59 -13.04
N PHE A 94 -12.38 -5.53 -12.62
CA PHE A 94 -13.53 -5.03 -13.38
C PHE A 94 -13.14 -4.59 -14.79
N VAL A 95 -12.08 -3.80 -14.94
CA VAL A 95 -11.61 -3.33 -16.25
C VAL A 95 -11.34 -4.50 -17.18
N ALA A 96 -10.61 -5.50 -16.72
CA ALA A 96 -10.25 -6.67 -17.52
C ALA A 96 -11.48 -7.48 -17.93
N ASP A 97 -12.36 -7.80 -16.98
CA ASP A 97 -13.56 -8.61 -17.24
C ASP A 97 -14.57 -7.87 -18.12
N TYR A 98 -14.81 -6.58 -17.86
CA TYR A 98 -15.71 -5.74 -18.65
C TYR A 98 -15.26 -5.63 -20.10
N LEU A 99 -13.98 -5.32 -20.33
CA LEU A 99 -13.44 -5.18 -21.68
C LEU A 99 -13.35 -6.51 -22.42
N LYS A 100 -13.04 -7.60 -21.71
CA LYS A 100 -13.06 -8.96 -22.28
C LYS A 100 -14.46 -9.39 -22.71
N GLU A 101 -15.49 -9.10 -21.89
CA GLU A 101 -16.89 -9.38 -22.26
C GLU A 101 -17.30 -8.61 -23.52
N ARG A 102 -16.90 -7.33 -23.61
CA ARG A 102 -17.36 -6.41 -24.65
C ARG A 102 -16.58 -6.54 -25.96
N PHE A 103 -15.27 -6.72 -25.89
CA PHE A 103 -14.37 -6.66 -27.06
C PHE A 103 -13.52 -7.95 -27.25
N GLY A 104 -13.73 -8.98 -26.43
CA GLY A 104 -12.96 -10.22 -26.54
C GLY A 104 -11.46 -10.01 -26.37
N LYS A 105 -10.72 -10.10 -27.47
CA LYS A 105 -9.27 -9.88 -27.51
C LYS A 105 -8.86 -8.58 -28.22
N ASP A 106 -9.80 -7.81 -28.71
CA ASP A 106 -9.54 -6.65 -29.58
C ASP A 106 -9.54 -5.33 -28.80
N TRP A 107 -8.75 -5.30 -27.73
CA TRP A 107 -8.50 -4.10 -26.93
C TRP A 107 -7.14 -4.15 -26.25
N CYS A 108 -6.61 -2.99 -25.85
CA CYS A 108 -5.49 -2.86 -24.94
C CYS A 108 -5.51 -1.50 -24.21
N LEU A 109 -4.78 -1.41 -23.10
CA LEU A 109 -4.52 -0.12 -22.44
C LEU A 109 -3.73 0.79 -23.39
N SER A 110 -3.78 2.11 -23.17
CA SER A 110 -2.91 3.04 -23.92
C SER A 110 -1.42 2.79 -23.62
N SER A 111 -0.53 3.34 -24.44
CA SER A 111 0.91 3.23 -24.24
C SER A 111 1.35 3.80 -22.89
N GLU A 112 0.81 4.96 -22.50
CA GLU A 112 1.07 5.62 -21.21
C GLU A 112 0.64 4.73 -20.04
N GLN A 113 -0.58 4.19 -20.07
CA GLN A 113 -1.09 3.33 -19.01
C GLN A 113 -0.35 2.00 -18.92
N SER A 114 0.06 1.46 -20.07
CA SER A 114 0.89 0.25 -20.11
C SER A 114 2.25 0.48 -19.44
N LEU A 115 2.86 1.64 -19.62
CA LEU A 115 4.12 1.99 -18.93
C LEU A 115 3.94 2.18 -17.44
N LEU A 116 2.89 2.89 -16.99
CA LEU A 116 2.58 3.05 -15.58
C LEU A 116 2.40 1.69 -14.90
N PHE A 117 1.67 0.79 -15.54
CA PHE A 117 1.46 -0.56 -15.05
C PHE A 117 2.76 -1.37 -14.97
N ASN A 118 3.57 -1.34 -16.02
CA ASN A 118 4.89 -1.99 -16.05
C ASN A 118 5.88 -1.41 -15.01
N ALA A 119 5.75 -0.13 -14.68
CA ALA A 119 6.53 0.53 -13.63
C ALA A 119 6.07 0.19 -12.20
N ALA A 120 5.17 -0.76 -12.03
CA ALA A 120 4.54 -1.10 -10.74
C ALA A 120 3.86 0.11 -10.07
N ASP A 121 3.29 1.02 -10.87
CA ASP A 121 2.46 2.10 -10.37
C ASP A 121 1.04 1.58 -10.13
N GLY A 122 0.66 1.44 -8.86
CA GLY A 122 -0.65 0.94 -8.45
C GLY A 122 -1.78 1.97 -8.54
N ARG A 123 -1.47 3.24 -8.83
CA ARG A 123 -2.48 4.32 -8.88
C ARG A 123 -3.53 4.04 -9.95
N ILE A 124 -4.79 4.23 -9.60
CA ILE A 124 -5.90 4.17 -10.54
C ILE A 124 -6.07 5.56 -11.18
N PRO A 125 -5.96 5.67 -12.51
CA PRO A 125 -6.17 6.94 -13.18
C PRO A 125 -7.65 7.35 -13.14
N ARG A 126 -7.94 8.63 -12.92
CA ARG A 126 -9.32 9.15 -12.96
C ARG A 126 -10.00 8.87 -14.30
N GLN A 127 -9.26 8.95 -15.39
CA GLN A 127 -9.71 8.54 -16.71
C GLN A 127 -8.71 7.52 -17.29
N LEU A 128 -9.16 6.28 -17.47
CA LEU A 128 -8.38 5.22 -18.08
C LEU A 128 -8.63 5.16 -19.57
N ALA A 129 -7.61 5.44 -20.38
CA ALA A 129 -7.69 5.33 -21.83
C ALA A 129 -7.40 3.88 -22.28
N ILE A 130 -8.34 3.30 -23.02
CA ILE A 130 -8.18 2.00 -23.68
C ILE A 130 -8.37 2.17 -25.20
N ARG A 131 -7.73 1.32 -25.97
CA ARG A 131 -7.80 1.30 -27.43
C ARG A 131 -8.54 0.07 -27.92
N THR A 132 -9.39 0.24 -28.92
CA THR A 132 -10.09 -0.85 -29.62
C THR A 132 -10.49 -0.42 -31.03
N PRO A 133 -10.40 -1.30 -32.03
CA PRO A 133 -10.96 -1.05 -33.36
C PRO A 133 -12.47 -1.33 -33.42
N GLN A 134 -13.09 -1.90 -32.38
CA GLN A 134 -14.46 -2.41 -32.40
C GLN A 134 -15.53 -1.42 -31.96
N ALA A 135 -15.15 -0.24 -31.46
CA ALA A 135 -16.13 0.75 -30.99
C ALA A 135 -15.70 2.17 -31.35
N ASP A 136 -16.69 3.05 -31.53
CA ASP A 136 -16.44 4.48 -31.64
C ASP A 136 -15.94 5.05 -30.31
N THR A 137 -15.22 6.17 -30.38
CA THR A 137 -14.69 6.84 -29.19
C THR A 137 -15.83 7.34 -28.31
N HIS A 138 -15.85 6.88 -27.06
CA HIS A 138 -16.83 7.26 -26.04
C HIS A 138 -16.27 7.12 -24.61
N VAL A 139 -16.99 7.70 -23.64
CA VAL A 139 -16.68 7.61 -22.22
C VAL A 139 -17.69 6.69 -21.52
N VAL A 140 -17.23 5.87 -20.60
CA VAL A 140 -18.04 5.07 -19.68
C VAL A 140 -17.81 5.58 -18.27
N ASP A 141 -18.87 6.10 -17.64
CA ASP A 141 -18.83 6.55 -16.26
C ASP A 141 -18.73 5.36 -15.30
N LEU A 142 -17.86 5.50 -14.31
CA LEU A 142 -17.60 4.53 -13.26
C LEU A 142 -17.86 5.14 -11.87
N PRO A 143 -17.99 4.33 -10.82
CA PRO A 143 -18.14 4.81 -9.45
C PRO A 143 -17.02 5.78 -9.05
N TRP A 144 -17.34 6.67 -8.11
CA TRP A 144 -16.39 7.61 -7.51
C TRP A 144 -15.77 8.63 -8.46
N GLY A 145 -16.43 8.89 -9.61
CA GLY A 145 -15.94 9.83 -10.62
C GLY A 145 -14.75 9.32 -11.43
N TYR A 146 -14.57 8.00 -11.50
CA TYR A 146 -13.67 7.37 -12.45
C TYR A 146 -14.35 7.20 -13.81
N GLU A 147 -13.55 7.08 -14.87
CA GLU A 147 -14.03 6.97 -16.24
C GLU A 147 -13.17 5.99 -17.06
N LEU A 148 -13.79 5.26 -17.99
CA LEU A 148 -13.10 4.60 -19.08
C LEU A 148 -13.27 5.42 -20.36
N LEU A 149 -12.18 5.92 -20.92
CA LEU A 149 -12.15 6.53 -22.24
C LEU A 149 -11.84 5.44 -23.27
N VAL A 150 -12.87 4.96 -23.96
CA VAL A 150 -12.73 4.03 -25.07
C VAL A 150 -12.34 4.82 -26.32
N VAL A 151 -11.18 4.53 -26.90
CA VAL A 151 -10.64 5.24 -28.07
C VAL A 151 -10.69 4.30 -29.27
N HIS A 152 -11.38 4.72 -30.35
CA HIS A 152 -11.30 4.03 -31.62
C HIS A 152 -9.89 4.13 -32.19
N SER A 153 -9.19 3.02 -32.30
CA SER A 153 -7.81 3.01 -32.77
C SER A 153 -7.37 1.59 -33.09
N ASP A 154 -6.46 1.45 -34.05
CA ASP A 154 -5.76 0.21 -34.27
C ASP A 154 -4.94 -0.18 -33.05
N LEU A 155 -4.80 -1.50 -32.85
CA LEU A 155 -3.96 -2.07 -31.80
C LEU A 155 -2.50 -2.16 -32.28
N PRO A 156 -1.52 -2.20 -31.36
CA PRO A 156 -0.16 -2.52 -31.74
C PRO A 156 -0.08 -3.93 -32.36
N GLU A 157 0.90 -4.18 -33.21
CA GLU A 157 1.11 -5.48 -33.87
C GLU A 157 1.15 -6.64 -32.85
N LYS A 158 1.73 -6.39 -31.67
CA LYS A 158 1.75 -7.33 -30.55
C LYS A 158 1.09 -6.68 -29.33
N VAL A 159 0.30 -7.46 -28.61
CA VAL A 159 -0.33 -7.08 -27.35
C VAL A 159 0.11 -8.08 -26.29
N GLU A 160 0.67 -7.59 -25.19
CA GLU A 160 1.05 -8.42 -24.06
C GLU A 160 -0.16 -8.71 -23.18
N TYR A 161 -0.22 -9.93 -22.67
CA TYR A 161 -1.26 -10.36 -21.74
C TYR A 161 -0.70 -10.40 -20.31
N GLU A 162 -1.18 -9.51 -19.50
CA GLU A 162 -0.88 -9.48 -18.06
C GLU A 162 -1.77 -10.52 -17.36
N ARG A 163 -1.17 -11.51 -16.68
CA ARG A 163 -1.87 -12.71 -16.22
C ARG A 163 -2.66 -12.53 -14.94
N ARG A 164 -2.32 -11.57 -14.13
CA ARG A 164 -2.90 -11.39 -12.79
C ARG A 164 -4.32 -10.85 -12.85
N PHE A 165 -4.50 -9.73 -13.54
CA PHE A 165 -5.81 -9.10 -13.73
C PHE A 165 -6.46 -9.50 -15.05
N GLY A 166 -5.69 -10.01 -16.00
CA GLY A 166 -6.16 -10.30 -17.35
C GLY A 166 -6.11 -9.10 -18.27
N LEU A 167 -5.29 -8.10 -17.96
CA LEU A 167 -5.14 -6.88 -18.76
C LEU A 167 -4.36 -7.14 -20.05
N ARG A 168 -4.60 -6.30 -21.02
CA ARG A 168 -3.92 -6.32 -22.32
C ARG A 168 -3.13 -5.02 -22.48
N LEU A 169 -1.81 -5.15 -22.62
CA LEU A 169 -0.86 -4.05 -22.57
C LEU A 169 -0.13 -3.89 -23.90
N TYR A 170 0.33 -2.69 -24.18
CA TYR A 170 1.41 -2.49 -25.15
C TYR A 170 2.67 -3.21 -24.67
N PRO A 171 3.45 -3.86 -25.55
CA PRO A 171 4.80 -4.27 -25.20
C PRO A 171 5.63 -3.10 -24.70
N LEU A 172 6.48 -3.35 -23.71
CA LEU A 172 7.25 -2.30 -23.05
C LEU A 172 8.06 -1.46 -24.04
N GLU A 173 8.73 -2.11 -24.99
CA GLU A 173 9.55 -1.48 -26.03
C GLU A 173 8.73 -0.56 -26.94
N THR A 174 7.55 -1.01 -27.34
CA THR A 174 6.65 -0.23 -28.20
C THR A 174 6.02 0.92 -27.42
N ALA A 175 5.62 0.68 -26.17
CA ALA A 175 5.03 1.69 -25.32
C ALA A 175 5.98 2.87 -25.08
N ILE A 176 7.24 2.61 -24.69
CA ILE A 176 8.23 3.65 -24.38
C ILE A 176 8.62 4.48 -25.61
N LEU A 177 8.54 3.89 -26.81
CA LEU A 177 8.76 4.59 -28.07
C LEU A 177 7.57 5.49 -28.47
N ALA A 178 6.36 5.04 -28.16
CA ALA A 178 5.10 5.66 -28.62
C ALA A 178 4.63 6.84 -27.74
N VAL A 179 5.08 6.92 -26.47
CA VAL A 179 4.61 7.98 -25.56
C VAL A 179 5.09 9.38 -25.92
N SER A 180 4.31 10.37 -25.51
CA SER A 180 4.63 11.79 -25.72
C SER A 180 5.84 12.25 -24.85
N PRO A 181 6.47 13.39 -25.20
CA PRO A 181 7.49 14.01 -24.34
C PRO A 181 6.97 14.32 -22.94
N GLY A 182 5.70 14.71 -22.83
CA GLY A 182 5.04 15.03 -21.55
C GLY A 182 5.00 13.86 -20.57
N PHE A 183 4.98 12.62 -21.05
CA PHE A 183 5.03 11.45 -20.18
C PHE A 183 6.28 11.42 -19.30
N TYR A 184 7.46 11.68 -19.88
CA TYR A 184 8.73 11.69 -19.16
C TYR A 184 8.82 12.80 -18.10
N GLN A 185 8.14 13.91 -18.35
CA GLN A 185 8.13 15.06 -17.43
C GLN A 185 7.12 14.86 -16.29
N MET A 186 5.94 14.31 -16.60
CA MET A 186 4.88 14.08 -15.62
C MET A 186 5.11 12.82 -14.79
N ASN A 187 5.74 11.80 -15.37
CA ASN A 187 5.97 10.48 -14.75
C ASN A 187 7.47 10.10 -14.82
N PRO A 188 8.38 10.94 -14.30
CA PRO A 188 9.83 10.71 -14.47
C PRO A 188 10.34 9.46 -13.75
N MET A 189 9.71 9.06 -12.66
CA MET A 189 10.07 7.87 -11.90
C MET A 189 9.64 6.60 -12.66
N GLU A 190 8.43 6.58 -13.17
CA GLU A 190 7.87 5.49 -13.95
C GLU A 190 8.63 5.30 -15.26
N ALA A 191 8.93 6.40 -15.95
CA ALA A 191 9.74 6.36 -17.17
C ALA A 191 11.13 5.79 -16.91
N ARG A 192 11.81 6.23 -15.84
CA ARG A 192 13.13 5.69 -15.45
C ARG A 192 13.05 4.20 -15.10
N THR A 193 12.01 3.79 -14.35
CA THR A 193 11.77 2.38 -14.03
C THR A 193 11.62 1.55 -15.30
N CYS A 194 10.80 1.99 -16.25
CA CYS A 194 10.61 1.31 -17.54
C CYS A 194 11.90 1.20 -18.35
N LEU A 195 12.72 2.26 -18.37
CA LEU A 195 14.03 2.23 -19.06
C LEU A 195 14.99 1.21 -18.43
N GLY A 196 14.96 1.06 -17.10
CA GLY A 196 15.74 0.04 -16.40
C GLY A 196 15.30 -1.40 -16.72
N LEU A 197 14.01 -1.60 -17.03
CA LEU A 197 13.42 -2.91 -17.32
C LEU A 197 13.61 -3.39 -18.76
N LEU A 198 14.11 -2.55 -19.67
CA LEU A 198 14.21 -2.90 -21.09
C LEU A 198 15.13 -4.12 -21.31
N PRO A 199 14.62 -5.19 -21.96
CA PRO A 199 15.30 -6.49 -21.98
C PRO A 199 16.52 -6.59 -22.93
N GLY A 200 16.63 -5.67 -23.89
CA GLY A 200 17.73 -5.68 -24.85
C GLY A 200 17.44 -4.94 -26.15
N ARG A 201 18.48 -4.82 -26.98
CA ARG A 201 18.47 -3.93 -28.16
C ARG A 201 17.57 -4.38 -29.31
N LYS A 202 17.45 -5.71 -29.54
CA LYS A 202 16.90 -6.23 -30.81
C LYS A 202 15.43 -5.85 -30.98
N GLY A 203 14.58 -6.16 -30.04
CA GLY A 203 13.15 -5.85 -30.10
C GLY A 203 12.88 -4.34 -30.17
N ILE A 204 13.70 -3.54 -29.47
CA ILE A 204 13.56 -2.07 -29.44
C ILE A 204 13.85 -1.45 -30.81
N ALA A 205 14.96 -1.83 -31.45
CA ALA A 205 15.33 -1.30 -32.78
C ALA A 205 14.30 -1.73 -33.84
N GLU A 206 13.85 -2.98 -33.82
CA GLU A 206 12.80 -3.46 -34.72
C GLU A 206 11.48 -2.71 -34.53
N ALA A 207 11.03 -2.51 -33.29
CA ALA A 207 9.82 -1.74 -32.98
C ALA A 207 9.93 -0.25 -33.41
N ALA A 208 11.11 0.36 -33.21
CA ALA A 208 11.35 1.74 -33.62
C ALA A 208 11.24 1.93 -35.14
N ILE A 209 11.83 1.00 -35.91
CA ILE A 209 11.81 1.02 -37.38
C ILE A 209 10.40 0.72 -37.90
N ALA A 210 9.78 -0.34 -37.41
CA ALA A 210 8.45 -0.75 -37.86
C ALA A 210 7.38 0.32 -37.60
N GLY A 211 7.45 1.01 -36.45
CA GLY A 211 6.52 2.07 -36.07
C GLY A 211 6.91 3.46 -36.54
N GLY A 212 8.07 3.67 -37.18
CA GLY A 212 8.56 4.98 -37.59
C GLY A 212 8.84 5.94 -36.41
N TYR A 213 9.23 5.42 -35.23
CA TYR A 213 9.38 6.19 -33.99
C TYR A 213 10.72 6.96 -33.91
N HIS A 214 11.05 7.82 -34.90
CA HIS A 214 12.32 8.57 -34.91
C HIS A 214 12.52 9.41 -33.63
N ILE A 215 11.52 10.17 -33.24
CA ILE A 215 11.57 11.05 -32.06
C ILE A 215 11.56 10.22 -30.77
N GLY A 216 10.73 9.16 -30.72
CA GLY A 216 10.65 8.23 -29.58
C GLY A 216 11.97 7.52 -29.32
N ALA A 217 12.63 7.05 -30.39
CA ALA A 217 13.94 6.41 -30.32
C ALA A 217 15.02 7.36 -29.80
N GLY A 218 15.00 8.64 -30.20
CA GLY A 218 15.93 9.65 -29.70
C GLY A 218 15.79 9.90 -28.20
N ARG A 219 14.55 9.99 -27.70
CA ARG A 219 14.26 10.12 -26.26
C ARG A 219 14.63 8.86 -25.48
N LEU A 220 14.33 7.69 -26.04
CA LEU A 220 14.69 6.41 -25.40
C LEU A 220 16.21 6.30 -25.22
N VAL A 221 16.98 6.55 -26.26
CA VAL A 221 18.47 6.50 -26.20
C VAL A 221 19.00 7.53 -25.19
N GLY A 222 18.54 8.78 -25.24
CA GLY A 222 18.94 9.82 -24.27
C GLY A 222 18.54 9.48 -22.85
N GLY A 223 17.33 8.91 -22.67
CA GLY A 223 16.85 8.45 -21.37
C GLY A 223 17.69 7.30 -20.80
N LEU A 224 18.11 6.33 -21.63
CA LEU A 224 19.00 5.24 -21.22
C LEU A 224 20.37 5.77 -20.74
N ILE A 225 20.93 6.76 -21.40
CA ILE A 225 22.17 7.43 -20.95
C ILE A 225 21.93 8.11 -19.59
N SER A 226 20.81 8.80 -19.44
CA SER A 226 20.45 9.51 -18.20
C SER A 226 20.29 8.57 -17.00
N VAL A 227 19.77 7.34 -17.21
CA VAL A 227 19.65 6.34 -16.14
C VAL A 227 20.91 5.46 -15.95
N GLY A 228 21.97 5.70 -16.72
CA GLY A 228 23.24 4.97 -16.58
C GLY A 228 23.30 3.63 -17.32
N ASN A 229 22.42 3.40 -18.31
CA ASN A 229 22.44 2.22 -19.16
C ASN A 229 23.05 2.56 -20.54
N GLU A 230 24.28 3.07 -20.52
CA GLU A 230 25.00 3.59 -21.71
C GLU A 230 25.29 2.50 -22.73
N LEU A 231 25.60 1.27 -22.28
CA LEU A 231 25.88 0.15 -23.16
C LEU A 231 24.67 -0.24 -24.03
N LEU A 232 23.48 -0.26 -23.43
CA LEU A 232 22.25 -0.55 -24.16
C LEU A 232 21.90 0.60 -25.12
N ALA A 233 22.07 1.85 -24.66
CA ALA A 233 21.85 3.05 -25.48
C ALA A 233 22.70 3.03 -26.75
N GLU A 234 23.99 2.77 -26.63
CA GLU A 234 24.94 2.71 -27.75
C GLU A 234 24.62 1.55 -28.68
N ALA A 235 24.28 0.38 -28.13
CA ALA A 235 23.90 -0.78 -28.92
C ALA A 235 22.63 -0.55 -29.75
N ILE A 236 21.61 0.13 -29.19
CA ILE A 236 20.39 0.50 -29.92
C ILE A 236 20.70 1.54 -31.00
N LEU A 237 21.42 2.60 -30.66
CA LEU A 237 21.76 3.68 -31.58
C LEU A 237 22.56 3.15 -32.78
N SER A 238 23.53 2.27 -32.53
CA SER A 238 24.30 1.60 -33.60
C SER A 238 23.41 0.74 -34.50
N SER A 239 22.48 0.00 -33.92
CA SER A 239 21.53 -0.84 -34.69
C SER A 239 20.63 0.00 -35.59
N LEU A 240 20.11 1.11 -35.09
CA LEU A 240 19.26 2.03 -35.86
C LEU A 240 20.03 2.73 -36.99
N ARG A 241 21.26 3.20 -36.73
CA ARG A 241 22.13 3.79 -37.76
C ARG A 241 22.49 2.80 -38.87
N ASN A 242 22.79 1.56 -38.50
CA ASN A 242 23.10 0.51 -39.49
C ASN A 242 21.88 0.17 -40.38
N SER A 243 20.68 0.47 -39.92
CA SER A 243 19.44 0.34 -40.69
C SER A 243 19.04 1.65 -41.41
N CYS A 244 19.92 2.62 -41.49
CA CYS A 244 19.66 3.94 -42.04
C CYS A 244 18.46 4.66 -41.41
N PHE A 245 18.17 4.36 -40.14
CA PHE A 245 17.11 5.00 -39.39
C PHE A 245 17.69 6.19 -38.63
N ASP A 246 17.29 7.39 -39.02
CA ASP A 246 17.82 8.64 -38.45
C ASP A 246 17.23 8.91 -37.08
N VAL A 247 18.09 9.21 -36.09
CA VAL A 247 17.74 9.42 -34.70
C VAL A 247 18.48 10.63 -34.12
N ASN A 248 17.71 11.60 -33.64
CA ASN A 248 18.25 12.72 -32.87
C ASN A 248 18.15 12.43 -31.37
N VAL A 249 19.28 12.11 -30.73
CA VAL A 249 19.36 11.77 -29.31
C VAL A 249 19.10 12.99 -28.44
N CYS A 250 18.14 12.89 -27.53
CA CYS A 250 17.83 13.95 -26.55
C CYS A 250 17.49 13.34 -25.20
N ASP A 251 18.01 13.92 -24.11
CA ASP A 251 17.62 13.55 -22.75
C ASP A 251 16.20 14.05 -22.46
N PRO A 252 15.24 13.14 -22.16
CA PRO A 252 13.88 13.54 -21.88
C PRO A 252 13.66 14.01 -20.42
N PHE A 253 14.69 13.89 -19.56
CA PHE A 253 14.58 14.19 -18.14
C PHE A 253 15.22 15.54 -17.76
N LEU A 254 14.75 16.10 -16.66
CA LEU A 254 15.40 17.20 -15.95
C LEU A 254 16.38 16.60 -14.91
N GLY A 255 17.61 16.33 -15.33
CA GLY A 255 18.66 15.75 -14.48
C GLY A 255 18.74 14.22 -14.54
N SER A 256 19.97 13.72 -14.41
CA SER A 256 20.27 12.28 -14.46
C SER A 256 20.15 11.60 -13.09
N VAL A 257 19.66 10.38 -13.10
CA VAL A 257 19.62 9.50 -11.92
C VAL A 257 20.11 8.13 -12.35
N LYS A 258 21.25 7.68 -11.82
CA LYS A 258 21.86 6.40 -12.17
C LYS A 258 21.16 5.26 -11.42
N ILE A 259 20.43 4.43 -12.13
CA ILE A 259 19.76 3.23 -11.58
C ILE A 259 20.31 1.93 -12.18
N GLY A 260 20.92 2.01 -13.37
CA GLY A 260 21.36 0.84 -14.12
C GLY A 260 20.21 -0.05 -14.63
N PRO A 261 20.55 -1.20 -15.25
CA PRO A 261 19.55 -2.21 -15.60
C PRO A 261 19.00 -2.90 -14.34
N ASP A 262 17.69 -3.12 -14.30
CA ASP A 262 17.02 -3.87 -13.23
C ASP A 262 15.97 -4.80 -13.84
N SER A 263 15.71 -5.91 -13.17
CA SER A 263 14.71 -6.90 -13.60
C SER A 263 13.39 -6.82 -12.79
N CYS A 264 13.32 -5.93 -11.79
CA CYS A 264 12.19 -5.84 -10.88
C CYS A 264 11.69 -4.39 -10.74
N ALA A 265 10.53 -4.12 -11.33
CA ALA A 265 9.92 -2.80 -11.34
C ALA A 265 9.70 -2.22 -9.93
N ILE A 266 9.13 -3.04 -9.03
CA ILE A 266 8.82 -2.56 -7.67
C ILE A 266 10.10 -2.26 -6.87
N ALA A 267 11.17 -3.04 -7.06
CA ALA A 267 12.44 -2.79 -6.41
C ALA A 267 13.06 -1.48 -6.89
N THR A 268 13.07 -1.23 -8.19
CA THR A 268 13.53 0.04 -8.77
C THR A 268 12.68 1.21 -8.28
N ARG A 269 11.36 1.05 -8.24
CA ARG A 269 10.44 2.08 -7.73
C ARG A 269 10.75 2.44 -6.26
N ILE A 270 10.90 1.46 -5.39
CA ILE A 270 11.25 1.67 -3.97
C ILE A 270 12.57 2.43 -3.84
N ARG A 271 13.62 2.05 -4.62
CA ARG A 271 14.92 2.75 -4.60
C ARG A 271 14.81 4.20 -5.08
N LEU A 272 14.07 4.46 -6.15
CA LEU A 272 13.87 5.82 -6.67
C LEU A 272 13.08 6.70 -5.70
N MET A 273 12.04 6.15 -5.07
CA MET A 273 11.29 6.85 -4.02
C MET A 273 12.20 7.17 -2.82
N TRP A 274 12.99 6.20 -2.36
CA TRP A 274 13.96 6.41 -1.28
C TRP A 274 14.94 7.54 -1.60
N MET A 275 15.56 7.50 -2.76
CA MET A 275 16.52 8.52 -3.21
C MET A 275 15.89 9.93 -3.26
N ARG A 276 14.64 10.02 -3.67
CA ARG A 276 13.89 11.29 -3.72
C ARG A 276 13.52 11.80 -2.33
N MET A 277 13.09 10.90 -1.42
CA MET A 277 12.56 11.26 -0.10
C MET A 277 13.66 11.51 0.94
N ARG A 278 14.77 10.78 0.86
CA ARG A 278 15.87 10.84 1.84
C ARG A 278 16.38 12.26 2.14
N PRO A 279 16.67 13.14 1.15
CA PRO A 279 17.11 14.50 1.42
C PRO A 279 16.08 15.34 2.19
N ALA A 280 14.79 15.15 1.90
CA ALA A 280 13.71 15.83 2.58
C ALA A 280 13.58 15.40 4.05
N VAL A 281 13.79 14.10 4.34
CA VAL A 281 13.82 13.61 5.73
C VAL A 281 15.01 14.17 6.49
N ILE A 282 16.19 14.23 5.85
CA ILE A 282 17.38 14.81 6.49
C ILE A 282 17.16 16.29 6.85
N SER A 283 16.47 17.06 6.01
CA SER A 283 16.21 18.48 6.27
C SER A 283 15.29 18.74 7.47
N GLU A 284 14.51 17.75 7.90
CA GLU A 284 13.60 17.83 9.05
C GLU A 284 14.15 17.11 10.30
N MET A 285 15.37 16.58 10.22
CA MET A 285 15.98 15.84 11.32
C MET A 285 16.23 16.73 12.54
N PRO A 286 15.90 16.27 13.76
CA PRO A 286 16.24 17.00 14.98
C PRO A 286 17.75 17.15 15.18
N ASP A 287 18.15 18.21 15.88
CA ASP A 287 19.55 18.48 16.19
C ASP A 287 20.22 17.36 16.98
N ASP A 288 21.48 17.07 16.67
CA ASP A 288 22.24 15.95 17.26
C ASP A 288 22.47 16.07 18.78
N PHE A 289 22.45 17.29 19.34
CA PHE A 289 22.65 17.51 20.79
C PHE A 289 21.51 16.96 21.66
N LEU A 290 20.38 16.60 21.05
CA LEU A 290 19.23 15.99 21.72
C LEU A 290 19.33 14.47 21.83
N ARG A 291 20.34 13.85 21.21
CA ARG A 291 20.53 12.40 21.28
C ARG A 291 21.11 11.97 22.62
N THR A 292 20.56 10.90 23.17
CA THR A 292 21.01 10.29 24.42
C THR A 292 21.55 8.88 24.16
N SER A 293 22.73 8.58 24.72
CA SER A 293 23.20 7.21 24.74
C SER A 293 22.44 6.41 25.80
N TRP A 294 21.50 5.60 25.36
CA TRP A 294 20.66 4.78 26.24
C TRP A 294 21.41 3.51 26.67
N SER A 295 21.40 3.19 27.98
CA SER A 295 21.76 1.85 28.43
C SER A 295 20.61 0.87 28.19
N PRO A 296 20.86 -0.44 28.01
CA PRO A 296 19.81 -1.44 27.85
C PRO A 296 18.75 -1.41 28.97
N SER A 297 19.18 -1.21 30.21
CA SER A 297 18.26 -1.09 31.36
C SER A 297 17.36 0.14 31.26
N LYS A 298 17.90 1.27 30.78
CA LYS A 298 17.12 2.50 30.61
C LYS A 298 16.16 2.42 29.43
N VAL A 299 16.54 1.74 28.34
CA VAL A 299 15.64 1.44 27.22
C VAL A 299 14.46 0.61 27.70
N LYS A 300 14.73 -0.45 28.47
CA LYS A 300 13.69 -1.31 29.04
C LYS A 300 12.71 -0.51 29.91
N GLU A 301 13.22 0.27 30.86
CA GLU A 301 12.41 1.13 31.74
C GLU A 301 11.53 2.10 30.94
N ARG A 302 12.11 2.79 29.94
CA ARG A 302 11.36 3.72 29.08
C ARG A 302 10.25 3.05 28.27
N MET A 303 10.51 1.87 27.74
CA MET A 303 9.50 1.11 27.00
C MET A 303 8.38 0.62 27.93
N ASP A 304 8.72 0.19 29.14
CA ASP A 304 7.72 -0.21 30.14
C ASP A 304 6.83 0.99 30.56
N ASP A 305 7.43 2.17 30.73
CA ASP A 305 6.72 3.41 31.09
C ASP A 305 5.74 3.88 30.00
N VAL A 306 6.11 3.75 28.71
CA VAL A 306 5.35 4.30 27.58
C VAL A 306 4.31 3.33 27.02
N PHE A 307 4.35 2.05 27.39
CA PHE A 307 3.53 1.01 26.79
C PHE A 307 2.04 1.33 26.77
N GLN A 308 1.49 1.83 27.87
CA GLN A 308 0.04 2.10 27.96
C GLN A 308 -0.40 3.19 26.99
N ASP A 309 0.36 4.29 26.93
CA ASP A 309 0.07 5.41 26.03
C ASP A 309 0.25 5.01 24.56
N ASP A 310 1.31 4.24 24.27
CA ASP A 310 1.58 3.76 22.92
C ASP A 310 0.52 2.75 22.45
N ALA A 311 0.12 1.81 23.30
CA ALA A 311 -0.93 0.84 22.98
C ALA A 311 -2.28 1.54 22.72
N ALA A 312 -2.68 2.49 23.58
CA ALA A 312 -3.91 3.25 23.40
C ALA A 312 -3.92 4.02 22.08
N ALA A 313 -2.84 4.76 21.80
CA ALA A 313 -2.72 5.55 20.57
C ALA A 313 -2.65 4.65 19.32
N SER A 314 -1.81 3.61 19.36
CA SER A 314 -1.55 2.75 18.20
C SER A 314 -2.77 1.89 17.83
N LEU A 315 -3.51 1.34 18.81
CA LEU A 315 -4.71 0.55 18.55
C LEU A 315 -5.87 1.42 18.06
N ALA A 316 -6.02 2.63 18.63
CA ALA A 316 -7.03 3.58 18.16
C ALA A 316 -6.80 4.01 16.70
N MET A 317 -5.55 4.19 16.26
CA MET A 317 -5.21 4.50 14.87
C MET A 317 -5.57 3.37 13.89
N GLU A 318 -5.58 2.12 14.34
CA GLU A 318 -6.03 0.97 13.54
C GLU A 318 -7.56 0.77 13.61
N GLY A 319 -8.28 1.60 14.38
CA GLY A 319 -9.73 1.60 14.46
C GLY A 319 -10.32 0.70 15.57
N TYR A 320 -9.51 0.24 16.52
CA TYR A 320 -9.98 -0.49 17.70
C TYR A 320 -10.42 0.47 18.81
N ASP A 321 -11.54 0.16 19.48
CA ASP A 321 -12.06 0.96 20.61
C ASP A 321 -11.62 0.38 21.96
N VAL A 322 -10.31 0.41 22.19
CA VAL A 322 -9.69 -0.19 23.36
C VAL A 322 -9.64 0.80 24.52
N LYS A 323 -10.26 0.42 25.65
CA LYS A 323 -10.29 1.23 26.86
C LYS A 323 -9.01 1.08 27.69
N GLU A 324 -8.65 2.17 28.38
CA GLU A 324 -7.45 2.24 29.24
C GLU A 324 -7.38 1.14 30.31
N ASN A 325 -8.55 0.79 30.93
CA ASN A 325 -8.61 -0.27 31.93
C ASN A 325 -8.24 -1.65 31.35
N LEU A 326 -8.60 -1.96 30.08
CA LEU A 326 -8.20 -3.18 29.40
C LEU A 326 -6.69 -3.21 29.15
N ILE A 327 -6.11 -2.12 28.62
CA ILE A 327 -4.65 -2.02 28.39
C ILE A 327 -3.89 -2.21 29.71
N ARG A 328 -4.35 -1.57 30.80
CA ARG A 328 -3.75 -1.67 32.13
C ARG A 328 -3.85 -3.10 32.68
N ALA A 329 -4.99 -3.76 32.54
CA ALA A 329 -5.17 -5.14 32.97
C ALA A 329 -4.22 -6.09 32.23
N VAL A 330 -4.11 -5.95 30.90
CA VAL A 330 -3.20 -6.77 30.08
C VAL A 330 -1.74 -6.49 30.45
N ALA A 331 -1.33 -5.24 30.65
CA ALA A 331 0.00 -4.85 31.06
C ALA A 331 0.40 -5.41 32.44
N GLY A 332 -0.58 -5.52 33.36
CA GLY A 332 -0.36 -6.09 34.71
C GLY A 332 -0.14 -7.59 34.74
N GLY A 333 -0.48 -8.31 33.68
CA GLY A 333 -0.22 -9.75 33.54
C GLY A 333 -1.11 -10.67 34.37
N GLU A 334 -1.99 -10.13 35.24
CA GLU A 334 -2.93 -10.89 36.08
C GLU A 334 -4.35 -10.78 35.49
N TRP A 335 -4.61 -11.51 34.39
CA TRP A 335 -5.90 -11.50 33.71
C TRP A 335 -6.31 -12.88 33.19
N GLU A 336 -7.60 -13.07 33.05
CA GLU A 336 -8.22 -14.22 32.40
C GLU A 336 -9.05 -13.73 31.21
N TYR A 337 -8.84 -14.31 30.02
CA TYR A 337 -9.51 -13.90 28.78
C TYR A 337 -11.03 -13.80 28.93
N GLY A 338 -11.67 -14.84 29.46
CA GLY A 338 -13.12 -14.85 29.67
C GLY A 338 -13.63 -13.78 30.65
N THR A 339 -12.79 -13.27 31.53
CA THR A 339 -13.12 -12.16 32.42
C THR A 339 -13.04 -10.83 31.70
N LEU A 340 -12.02 -10.62 30.87
CA LEU A 340 -11.88 -9.41 30.06
C LEU A 340 -13.02 -9.28 29.03
N CYS A 341 -13.45 -10.38 28.41
CA CYS A 341 -14.56 -10.39 27.44
C CYS A 341 -15.95 -10.08 28.04
N LYS A 342 -16.08 -9.98 29.37
CA LYS A 342 -17.30 -9.46 29.99
C LYS A 342 -17.42 -7.94 29.95
N GLU A 343 -16.30 -7.25 29.81
CA GLU A 343 -16.19 -5.80 29.89
C GLU A 343 -15.86 -5.13 28.54
N ALA A 344 -15.34 -5.90 27.56
CA ALA A 344 -14.93 -5.43 26.24
C ALA A 344 -15.31 -6.44 25.15
N GLU A 345 -15.28 -6.01 23.89
CA GLU A 345 -15.50 -6.89 22.74
C GLU A 345 -14.34 -7.89 22.60
N GLU A 346 -14.63 -9.13 22.18
CA GLU A 346 -13.63 -10.20 22.07
C GLU A 346 -12.46 -9.82 21.16
N THR A 347 -12.74 -9.11 20.07
CA THR A 347 -11.70 -8.64 19.13
C THR A 347 -10.79 -7.62 19.80
N ASP A 348 -11.32 -6.67 20.57
CA ASP A 348 -10.53 -5.66 21.29
C ASP A 348 -9.66 -6.31 22.36
N VAL A 349 -10.18 -7.33 23.07
CA VAL A 349 -9.40 -8.10 24.04
C VAL A 349 -8.26 -8.85 23.35
N ALA A 350 -8.57 -9.61 22.29
CA ALA A 350 -7.58 -10.42 21.58
C ALA A 350 -6.45 -9.54 20.97
N VAL A 351 -6.81 -8.42 20.32
CA VAL A 351 -5.81 -7.52 19.71
C VAL A 351 -4.96 -6.79 20.76
N THR A 352 -5.55 -6.43 21.92
CA THR A 352 -4.79 -5.81 23.02
C THR A 352 -3.75 -6.75 23.59
N ILE A 353 -4.12 -8.01 23.80
CA ILE A 353 -3.18 -9.05 24.24
C ILE A 353 -2.10 -9.27 23.18
N GLY A 354 -2.49 -9.42 21.91
CA GLY A 354 -1.55 -9.60 20.81
C GLY A 354 -0.58 -8.43 20.65
N TYR A 355 -1.07 -7.19 20.80
CA TYR A 355 -0.21 -6.01 20.76
C TYR A 355 0.80 -6.00 21.92
N HIS A 356 0.36 -6.34 23.13
CA HIS A 356 1.27 -6.47 24.28
C HIS A 356 2.38 -7.50 24.03
N GLU A 357 2.02 -8.69 23.51
CA GLU A 357 2.99 -9.73 23.17
C GLU A 357 3.99 -9.27 22.08
N ALA A 358 3.49 -8.60 21.03
CA ALA A 358 4.32 -8.04 19.98
C ALA A 358 5.26 -6.94 20.53
N PHE A 359 4.76 -6.04 21.35
CA PHE A 359 5.55 -4.98 21.97
C PHE A 359 6.68 -5.55 22.87
N ARG A 360 6.40 -6.59 23.66
CA ARG A 360 7.40 -7.29 24.47
C ARG A 360 8.46 -7.98 23.61
N GLN A 361 8.06 -8.54 22.46
CA GLN A 361 9.04 -9.08 21.52
C GLN A 361 9.91 -7.98 20.91
N VAL A 362 9.33 -6.85 20.52
CA VAL A 362 10.08 -5.66 20.04
C VAL A 362 11.08 -5.19 21.10
N GLN A 363 10.68 -5.12 22.37
CA GLN A 363 11.57 -4.76 23.48
C GLN A 363 12.76 -5.72 23.55
N THR A 364 12.51 -7.02 23.49
CA THR A 364 13.56 -8.05 23.49
C THR A 364 14.51 -7.88 22.31
N ASP A 365 13.98 -7.72 21.10
CA ASP A 365 14.78 -7.59 19.88
C ASP A 365 15.64 -6.32 19.87
N ILE A 366 15.15 -5.21 20.44
CA ILE A 366 15.92 -3.98 20.61
C ILE A 366 17.08 -4.21 21.60
N LEU A 367 16.80 -4.82 22.75
CA LEU A 367 17.82 -5.09 23.77
C LEU A 367 18.91 -6.04 23.23
N ASP A 368 18.53 -7.06 22.48
CA ASP A 368 19.46 -7.97 21.83
C ASP A 368 20.34 -7.24 20.81
N SER A 369 19.75 -6.31 20.03
CA SER A 369 20.51 -5.50 19.07
C SER A 369 21.56 -4.58 19.74
N MET A 370 21.32 -4.17 20.98
CA MET A 370 22.24 -3.32 21.77
C MET A 370 23.35 -4.12 22.46
N THR A 371 23.13 -5.41 22.72
CA THR A 371 24.03 -6.24 23.56
C THR A 371 24.86 -7.25 22.78
N GLY A 372 24.92 -7.16 21.46
CA GLY A 372 25.80 -7.99 20.62
C GLY A 372 25.08 -8.84 19.58
N GLY A 373 23.76 -8.65 19.43
CA GLY A 373 22.98 -9.16 18.31
C GLY A 373 23.27 -8.43 16.99
N ARG A 374 22.45 -8.68 15.98
CA ARG A 374 22.46 -7.87 14.75
C ARG A 374 22.03 -6.46 15.09
N GLY A 375 22.66 -5.46 14.46
CA GLY A 375 22.36 -4.06 14.70
C GLY A 375 20.87 -3.70 14.41
N PRO A 376 20.43 -2.53 14.91
CA PRO A 376 19.02 -2.11 14.81
C PRO A 376 18.52 -1.97 13.37
N GLU A 377 19.41 -1.75 12.41
CA GLU A 377 19.09 -1.71 10.96
C GLU A 377 18.49 -3.02 10.44
N HIS A 378 18.69 -4.14 11.15
CA HIS A 378 18.16 -5.45 10.80
C HIS A 378 16.78 -5.76 11.43
N LEU A 379 16.23 -4.90 12.30
CA LEU A 379 14.97 -5.16 13.01
C LEU A 379 13.74 -5.29 12.08
N HIS A 380 13.82 -4.75 10.85
CA HIS A 380 12.76 -4.96 9.86
C HIS A 380 12.54 -6.44 9.48
N HIS A 381 13.54 -7.31 9.69
CA HIS A 381 13.38 -8.75 9.50
C HIS A 381 12.50 -9.41 10.57
N ARG A 382 12.25 -8.73 11.69
CA ARG A 382 11.45 -9.24 12.81
C ARG A 382 9.95 -8.95 12.66
N ILE A 383 9.55 -8.19 11.63
CA ILE A 383 8.15 -7.77 11.44
C ILE A 383 7.20 -8.97 11.38
N LEU A 384 7.59 -10.06 10.71
CA LEU A 384 6.75 -11.27 10.63
C LEU A 384 6.65 -12.00 11.98
N ASP A 385 7.71 -11.99 12.79
CA ASP A 385 7.67 -12.55 14.15
C ASP A 385 6.76 -11.70 15.05
N TRP A 386 6.82 -10.37 14.93
CA TRP A 386 5.91 -9.45 15.65
C TRP A 386 4.46 -9.65 15.20
N HIS A 387 4.24 -9.86 13.91
CA HIS A 387 2.93 -10.18 13.35
C HIS A 387 2.37 -11.49 13.91
N GLU A 388 3.17 -12.54 13.98
CA GLU A 388 2.78 -13.81 14.60
C GLU A 388 2.33 -13.61 16.06
N ARG A 389 3.05 -12.79 16.84
CA ARG A 389 2.68 -12.47 18.23
C ARG A 389 1.34 -11.73 18.31
N LEU A 390 1.12 -10.75 17.42
CA LEU A 390 -0.14 -10.02 17.35
C LEU A 390 -1.31 -10.95 16.99
N MET A 391 -1.11 -11.82 16.00
CA MET A 391 -2.18 -12.66 15.44
C MET A 391 -2.53 -13.88 16.31
N LYS A 392 -1.61 -14.34 17.15
CA LYS A 392 -1.80 -15.56 17.95
C LYS A 392 -3.07 -15.55 18.83
N PRO A 393 -3.38 -14.51 19.61
CA PRO A 393 -4.64 -14.46 20.36
C PRO A 393 -5.87 -14.39 19.45
N LEU A 394 -5.80 -13.68 18.33
CA LEU A 394 -6.88 -13.60 17.34
C LEU A 394 -7.17 -14.99 16.73
N GLU A 395 -6.13 -15.73 16.36
CA GLU A 395 -6.25 -17.09 15.81
C GLU A 395 -6.84 -18.08 16.83
N GLN A 396 -6.36 -18.04 18.09
CA GLN A 396 -6.84 -18.91 19.16
C GLN A 396 -8.34 -18.78 19.41
N HIS A 397 -8.92 -17.62 19.11
CA HIS A 397 -10.34 -17.32 19.31
C HIS A 397 -11.13 -17.24 17.98
N GLY A 398 -10.52 -17.63 16.84
CA GLY A 398 -11.19 -17.66 15.55
C GLY A 398 -11.52 -16.27 14.96
N LEU A 399 -10.77 -15.25 15.36
CA LEU A 399 -10.96 -13.84 14.99
C LEU A 399 -9.97 -13.35 13.91
N ASN A 400 -9.16 -14.24 13.34
CA ASN A 400 -8.07 -13.89 12.41
C ASN A 400 -8.48 -13.80 10.94
N ASP A 401 -9.76 -13.97 10.59
CA ASP A 401 -10.28 -13.90 9.20
C ASP A 401 -9.49 -14.75 8.18
N GLY A 402 -8.89 -15.87 8.62
CA GLY A 402 -8.09 -16.76 7.78
C GLY A 402 -6.71 -16.20 7.39
N GLU A 403 -6.24 -15.14 8.02
CA GLU A 403 -4.87 -14.64 7.83
C GLU A 403 -3.84 -15.66 8.31
N ILE A 404 -2.76 -15.85 7.55
CA ILE A 404 -1.67 -16.77 7.89
C ILE A 404 -0.63 -15.99 8.70
N PRO A 405 -0.46 -16.28 10.00
CA PRO A 405 0.60 -15.68 10.79
C PRO A 405 1.99 -16.00 10.21
N HIS A 406 2.94 -15.10 10.43
CA HIS A 406 4.34 -15.26 10.01
C HIS A 406 4.54 -15.37 8.48
N ASP A 407 3.62 -14.82 7.68
CA ASP A 407 3.77 -14.74 6.21
C ASP A 407 3.33 -13.37 5.68
N TYR A 408 3.80 -13.02 4.50
CA TYR A 408 3.28 -11.87 3.78
C TYR A 408 1.86 -12.16 3.27
N ARG A 409 1.03 -11.12 3.20
CA ARG A 409 -0.32 -11.27 2.67
C ARG A 409 -0.31 -11.88 1.26
N GLN A 410 -1.28 -12.74 1.02
CA GLN A 410 -1.49 -13.44 -0.27
C GLN A 410 -2.77 -12.93 -0.99
N CYS A 411 -3.24 -11.74 -0.62
CA CYS A 411 -4.37 -11.07 -1.24
C CYS A 411 -4.07 -9.59 -1.41
N GLU A 412 -4.90 -8.89 -2.20
CA GLU A 412 -4.78 -7.44 -2.34
C GLU A 412 -5.05 -6.74 -1.01
N GLY A 413 -4.24 -5.74 -0.74
CA GLY A 413 -4.44 -4.84 0.39
C GLY A 413 -5.14 -3.56 -0.04
N PHE A 414 -5.79 -2.92 0.90
CA PHE A 414 -6.29 -1.56 0.76
C PHE A 414 -6.12 -0.79 2.08
N ILE A 415 -6.08 0.53 1.99
CA ILE A 415 -6.06 1.41 3.15
C ILE A 415 -7.36 2.19 3.12
N ARG A 416 -8.12 2.10 4.21
CA ARG A 416 -9.43 2.75 4.28
C ARG A 416 -9.29 4.26 4.11
N GLY A 417 -10.09 4.84 3.21
CA GLY A 417 -10.09 6.28 2.92
C GLY A 417 -8.89 6.80 2.15
N SER A 418 -7.96 5.92 1.73
CA SER A 418 -6.75 6.27 0.99
C SER A 418 -6.97 6.18 -0.52
N GLU A 419 -6.34 7.05 -1.28
CA GLU A 419 -6.18 6.92 -2.73
C GLU A 419 -4.97 6.05 -3.11
N HIS A 420 -4.10 5.74 -2.15
CA HIS A 420 -2.98 4.84 -2.36
C HIS A 420 -3.45 3.39 -2.38
N ILE A 421 -3.02 2.66 -3.41
CA ILE A 421 -3.18 1.22 -3.50
C ILE A 421 -1.85 0.58 -3.05
N PRO A 422 -1.86 -0.22 -1.98
CA PRO A 422 -0.67 -0.92 -1.52
C PRO A 422 -0.04 -1.78 -2.61
N VAL A 423 1.24 -2.03 -2.47
CA VAL A 423 1.99 -2.91 -3.40
C VAL A 423 1.22 -4.20 -3.62
N TRP A 424 1.06 -4.62 -4.86
CA TRP A 424 0.39 -5.88 -5.20
C TRP A 424 1.00 -7.05 -4.46
N TRP A 425 0.17 -7.93 -3.91
CA TRP A 425 0.61 -8.99 -2.99
C TRP A 425 1.77 -9.83 -3.55
N ILE A 426 1.76 -10.16 -4.85
CA ILE A 426 2.81 -10.92 -5.51
C ILE A 426 4.17 -10.18 -5.52
N ASN A 427 4.15 -8.87 -5.42
CA ASN A 427 5.34 -8.01 -5.41
C ASN A 427 5.82 -7.66 -4.00
N VAL A 428 5.06 -7.99 -2.95
CA VAL A 428 5.42 -7.68 -1.56
C VAL A 428 6.79 -8.24 -1.17
N PRO A 429 7.13 -9.52 -1.45
CA PRO A 429 8.45 -10.05 -1.11
C PRO A 429 9.59 -9.26 -1.76
N PHE A 430 9.44 -8.85 -3.02
CA PHE A 430 10.45 -8.08 -3.76
C PHE A 430 10.57 -6.65 -3.23
N ALA A 431 9.45 -6.02 -2.86
CA ALA A 431 9.43 -4.69 -2.26
C ALA A 431 10.12 -4.70 -0.89
N MET A 432 9.82 -5.68 -0.03
CA MET A 432 10.44 -5.85 1.27
C MET A 432 11.95 -6.17 1.16
N MET A 433 12.35 -6.96 0.18
CA MET A 433 13.77 -7.22 -0.08
C MET A 433 14.51 -5.95 -0.52
N ALA A 434 13.92 -5.12 -1.39
CA ALA A 434 14.50 -3.85 -1.80
C ALA A 434 14.59 -2.87 -0.61
N LEU A 435 13.54 -2.78 0.20
CA LEU A 435 13.52 -1.97 1.42
C LEU A 435 14.59 -2.43 2.40
N SER A 436 14.73 -3.75 2.61
CA SER A 436 15.75 -4.34 3.47
C SER A 436 17.17 -3.87 3.09
N GLY A 437 17.51 -3.93 1.80
CA GLY A 437 18.81 -3.45 1.32
C GLY A 437 19.06 -1.97 1.60
N LEU A 438 18.03 -1.12 1.48
CA LEU A 438 18.12 0.31 1.75
C LEU A 438 18.26 0.61 3.25
N LEU A 439 17.49 -0.08 4.10
CA LEU A 439 17.55 0.09 5.55
C LEU A 439 18.90 -0.32 6.13
N ILE A 440 19.49 -1.41 5.64
CA ILE A 440 20.80 -1.91 6.08
C ILE A 440 21.92 -0.95 5.68
N GLN A 441 21.80 -0.31 4.52
CA GLN A 441 22.81 0.63 4.00
C GLN A 441 22.68 2.05 4.55
N GLU A 442 21.58 2.38 5.23
CA GLU A 442 21.35 3.71 5.78
C GLU A 442 21.96 3.86 7.17
N ASP A 443 22.95 4.71 7.30
CA ASP A 443 23.63 4.96 8.58
C ASP A 443 22.82 5.83 9.55
N ASN A 444 21.94 6.69 9.00
CA ASN A 444 21.18 7.64 9.80
C ASN A 444 19.92 6.99 10.40
N ALA A 445 19.86 6.87 11.73
CA ALA A 445 18.75 6.23 12.44
C ALA A 445 17.42 6.97 12.27
N PHE A 446 17.42 8.31 12.21
CA PHE A 446 16.19 9.09 11.98
C PHE A 446 15.64 8.85 10.57
N VAL A 447 16.52 8.78 9.56
CA VAL A 447 16.13 8.44 8.19
C VAL A 447 15.57 7.02 8.13
N ARG A 448 16.22 6.04 8.78
CA ARG A 448 15.69 4.67 8.89
C ARG A 448 14.31 4.64 9.56
N ALA A 449 14.12 5.42 10.62
CA ALA A 449 12.85 5.49 11.34
C ALA A 449 11.72 6.03 10.45
N VAL A 450 11.91 7.18 9.83
CA VAL A 450 10.88 7.85 9.02
C VAL A 450 10.60 7.09 7.73
N LEU A 451 11.64 6.72 6.96
CA LEU A 451 11.45 6.00 5.71
C LEU A 451 11.05 4.54 5.94
N GLY A 452 11.50 3.90 7.03
CA GLY A 452 11.04 2.58 7.41
C GLY A 452 9.55 2.56 7.74
N LEU A 453 9.08 3.49 8.58
CA LEU A 453 7.64 3.70 8.83
C LEU A 453 6.88 3.85 7.51
N PHE A 454 7.32 4.81 6.68
CA PHE A 454 6.65 5.11 5.42
C PHE A 454 6.57 3.90 4.49
N PHE A 455 7.70 3.22 4.23
CA PHE A 455 7.71 2.12 3.27
C PHE A 455 7.02 0.85 3.80
N ILE A 456 7.08 0.54 5.09
CA ILE A 456 6.32 -0.58 5.65
C ILE A 456 4.83 -0.32 5.50
N ASP A 457 4.38 0.89 5.78
CA ASP A 457 2.98 1.28 5.59
C ASP A 457 2.58 1.36 4.11
N TYR A 458 3.44 1.89 3.22
CA TYR A 458 3.23 1.94 1.76
C TYR A 458 3.11 0.55 1.14
N ILE A 459 3.96 -0.39 1.55
CA ILE A 459 3.97 -1.77 1.04
C ILE A 459 2.82 -2.58 1.63
N ARG A 460 2.50 -2.37 2.90
CA ARG A 460 1.55 -3.17 3.70
C ARG A 460 1.84 -4.67 3.59
N PRO A 461 2.94 -5.13 4.18
CA PRO A 461 3.41 -6.51 3.97
C PRO A 461 2.48 -7.56 4.55
N VAL A 462 1.70 -7.25 5.58
CA VAL A 462 0.71 -8.13 6.20
C VAL A 462 -0.69 -7.51 6.09
N ARG A 463 -1.72 -8.33 6.20
CA ARG A 463 -3.11 -7.88 6.07
C ARG A 463 -3.54 -7.05 7.28
N THR A 464 -3.24 -7.56 8.48
CA THR A 464 -3.59 -6.94 9.76
C THR A 464 -2.35 -6.38 10.45
N GLY A 465 -2.41 -5.14 10.94
CA GLY A 465 -1.38 -4.54 11.78
C GLY A 465 -0.16 -3.95 11.05
N SER A 466 -0.17 -3.82 9.71
CA SER A 466 0.96 -3.19 8.99
C SER A 466 1.30 -1.80 9.53
N GLY A 467 0.31 -0.98 9.87
CA GLY A 467 0.52 0.32 10.49
C GLY A 467 1.10 0.22 11.92
N LEU A 468 0.66 -0.77 12.72
CA LEU A 468 1.25 -1.04 14.04
C LEU A 468 2.74 -1.36 13.92
N PHE A 469 3.12 -2.27 13.02
CA PHE A 469 4.52 -2.67 12.84
C PHE A 469 5.37 -1.56 12.24
N ALA A 470 4.81 -0.74 11.38
CA ALA A 470 5.49 0.44 10.87
C ALA A 470 5.87 1.41 12.00
N ARG A 471 4.96 1.67 12.97
CA ARG A 471 5.24 2.51 14.15
C ARG A 471 6.19 1.84 15.13
N LEU A 472 6.05 0.54 15.39
CA LEU A 472 6.99 -0.21 16.23
C LEU A 472 8.41 -0.19 15.63
N TYR A 473 8.53 -0.38 14.30
CA TYR A 473 9.80 -0.27 13.61
C TYR A 473 10.39 1.15 13.70
N MET A 474 9.59 2.18 13.44
CA MET A 474 10.01 3.57 13.57
C MET A 474 10.63 3.83 14.95
N ASN A 475 9.91 3.45 16.00
CA ASN A 475 10.34 3.65 17.38
C ASN A 475 11.58 2.85 17.74
N SER A 476 11.73 1.64 17.21
CA SER A 476 12.96 0.85 17.39
C SER A 476 14.19 1.58 16.83
N GLN A 477 14.05 2.24 15.68
CA GLN A 477 15.12 3.00 15.06
C GLN A 477 15.39 4.34 15.77
N LEU A 478 14.35 5.00 16.25
CA LEU A 478 14.50 6.22 17.07
C LEU A 478 15.28 5.92 18.34
N LEU A 479 14.90 4.90 19.11
CA LEU A 479 15.63 4.50 20.31
C LEU A 479 17.10 4.13 20.01
N ALA A 480 17.34 3.37 18.96
CA ALA A 480 18.69 3.02 18.54
C ALA A 480 19.53 4.24 18.14
N GLY A 481 18.88 5.29 17.63
CA GLY A 481 19.49 6.56 17.29
C GLY A 481 19.68 7.51 18.48
N GLY A 482 19.28 7.11 19.68
CA GLY A 482 19.34 7.95 20.88
C GLY A 482 18.17 8.91 21.07
N TYR A 483 17.11 8.78 20.24
CA TYR A 483 15.86 9.51 20.40
C TYR A 483 14.91 8.78 21.35
N PRO A 484 13.95 9.45 21.99
CA PRO A 484 12.96 8.79 22.83
C PRO A 484 11.97 7.94 22.00
N TRP A 485 11.30 7.00 22.66
CA TRP A 485 10.08 6.39 22.11
C TRP A 485 9.03 7.45 21.87
N THR A 486 8.49 7.50 20.66
CA THR A 486 7.60 8.57 20.19
C THR A 486 6.18 8.03 20.03
N VAL A 487 5.26 8.57 20.83
CA VAL A 487 3.82 8.29 20.73
C VAL A 487 3.14 9.41 19.96
N ILE A 488 2.33 9.04 18.98
CA ILE A 488 1.46 10.00 18.27
C ILE A 488 0.13 10.07 19.03
N PRO A 489 -0.20 11.20 19.69
CA PRO A 489 -1.41 11.29 20.49
C PRO A 489 -2.68 11.15 19.65
N ALA A 490 -3.76 10.61 20.23
CA ALA A 490 -5.02 10.35 19.53
C ALA A 490 -5.64 11.61 18.89
N ASN A 491 -5.48 12.78 19.51
CA ASN A 491 -5.95 14.07 18.95
C ASN A 491 -5.15 14.53 17.72
N GLU A 492 -3.96 13.98 17.47
CA GLU A 492 -3.11 14.27 16.31
C GLU A 492 -3.07 13.13 15.29
N ALA A 493 -3.68 11.99 15.61
CA ALA A 493 -3.73 10.81 14.75
C ALA A 493 -4.22 11.13 13.33
N ARG A 494 -5.27 11.97 13.22
CA ARG A 494 -5.79 12.39 11.92
C ARG A 494 -4.78 13.21 11.12
N ALA A 495 -4.13 14.18 11.73
CA ALA A 495 -3.14 15.02 11.06
C ALA A 495 -1.89 14.22 10.67
N PHE A 496 -1.52 13.21 11.46
CA PHE A 496 -0.46 12.27 11.14
C PHE A 496 -0.83 11.42 9.92
N GLU A 497 -2.03 10.83 9.89
CA GLU A 497 -2.52 10.05 8.77
C GLU A 497 -2.64 10.87 7.48
N GLU A 498 -3.10 12.12 7.55
CA GLU A 498 -3.14 13.05 6.40
C GLU A 498 -1.73 13.30 5.83
N SER A 499 -0.69 13.41 6.68
CA SER A 499 0.69 13.57 6.23
C SER A 499 1.26 12.29 5.61
N LEU A 500 0.87 11.13 6.12
CA LEU A 500 1.24 9.82 5.60
C LEU A 500 0.56 9.58 4.23
N GLU A 501 -0.73 9.92 4.11
CA GLU A 501 -1.47 9.85 2.85
C GLU A 501 -0.86 10.75 1.78
N LYS A 502 -0.53 11.99 2.13
CA LYS A 502 0.17 12.92 1.23
C LYS A 502 1.47 12.31 0.71
N ALA A 503 2.27 11.69 1.60
CA ALA A 503 3.51 11.04 1.22
C ALA A 503 3.26 9.83 0.29
N ARG A 504 2.22 9.00 0.53
CA ARG A 504 1.86 7.86 -0.30
C ARG A 504 1.45 8.28 -1.72
N VAL A 505 0.62 9.33 -1.82
CA VAL A 505 0.02 9.74 -3.10
C VAL A 505 0.96 10.62 -3.92
N THR A 506 1.64 11.58 -3.28
CA THR A 506 2.46 12.59 -3.98
C THR A 506 3.96 12.34 -3.90
N GLY A 507 4.40 11.51 -2.96
CA GLY A 507 5.80 11.30 -2.62
C GLY A 507 6.42 12.45 -1.81
N GLU A 508 5.60 13.36 -1.22
CA GLU A 508 6.07 14.46 -0.40
C GLU A 508 6.12 14.05 1.08
N ILE A 509 7.31 13.75 1.58
CA ILE A 509 7.56 13.16 2.90
C ILE A 509 7.83 14.19 4.01
N SER A 510 8.11 15.46 3.67
CA SER A 510 8.57 16.48 4.62
C SER A 510 7.62 16.71 5.80
N ASP A 511 6.31 16.75 5.54
CA ASP A 511 5.32 16.97 6.59
C ASP A 511 5.29 15.83 7.60
N LEU A 512 5.41 14.58 7.12
CA LEU A 512 5.50 13.39 7.98
C LEU A 512 6.79 13.41 8.82
N ALA A 513 7.93 13.69 8.18
CA ALA A 513 9.22 13.76 8.85
C ALA A 513 9.23 14.83 9.94
N ARG A 514 8.68 16.03 9.67
CA ARG A 514 8.56 17.13 10.61
C ARG A 514 7.70 16.76 11.81
N LYS A 515 6.57 16.09 11.62
CA LYS A 515 5.72 15.62 12.71
C LYS A 515 6.43 14.62 13.61
N ILE A 516 7.12 13.65 13.02
CA ILE A 516 7.90 12.66 13.79
C ILE A 516 9.00 13.36 14.57
N ALA A 517 9.74 14.30 13.95
CA ALA A 517 10.76 15.10 14.63
C ALA A 517 10.16 15.88 15.81
N TRP A 518 9.04 16.56 15.59
CA TRP A 518 8.38 17.37 16.61
C TRP A 518 7.88 16.52 17.81
N HIS A 519 7.22 15.40 17.56
CA HIS A 519 6.77 14.48 18.62
C HIS A 519 7.95 13.86 19.36
N SER A 520 9.00 13.50 18.64
CA SER A 520 10.22 12.97 19.26
C SER A 520 10.85 13.99 20.23
N LEU A 521 10.95 15.26 19.81
CA LEU A 521 11.46 16.33 20.67
C LEU A 521 10.59 16.56 21.92
N ASN A 522 9.27 16.58 21.76
CA ASN A 522 8.35 16.80 22.87
C ASN A 522 8.34 15.62 23.86
N SER A 523 8.63 14.42 23.41
CA SER A 523 8.80 13.24 24.28
C SER A 523 10.04 13.32 25.20
N PHE A 524 11.01 14.20 24.89
CA PHE A 524 12.11 14.52 25.81
C PHE A 524 11.68 15.48 26.92
N VAL A 525 10.76 16.40 26.60
CA VAL A 525 10.45 17.56 27.44
C VAL A 525 9.29 17.30 28.40
N ALA A 526 8.42 16.32 28.13
CA ALA A 526 7.29 16.01 28.98
C ALA A 526 7.74 15.34 30.30
N PRO A 527 7.79 16.07 31.44
CA PRO A 527 7.82 15.41 32.74
C PRO A 527 6.43 14.80 32.94
N LYS A 528 6.36 13.65 33.60
CA LYS A 528 5.12 13.02 34.05
C LYS A 528 4.22 14.11 34.67
N LEU A 529 3.12 14.47 34.02
CA LEU A 529 1.99 15.11 34.66
C LEU A 529 1.22 14.02 35.45
N ASN A 530 1.90 13.41 36.40
CA ASN A 530 1.29 12.64 37.47
C ASN A 530 1.58 13.39 38.75
N GLY A 531 0.54 14.09 39.24
CA GLY A 531 0.35 14.72 40.54
C GLY A 531 1.40 14.42 41.63
N GLU A 532 2.33 15.33 41.79
CA GLU A 532 2.85 15.68 43.08
C GLU A 532 2.92 17.21 43.09
N ASP A 533 1.94 17.84 43.78
CA ASP A 533 2.05 19.20 44.21
C ASP A 533 3.40 19.34 44.95
N PRO A 534 4.20 20.38 44.68
CA PRO A 534 5.28 20.70 45.58
C PRO A 534 4.62 21.32 46.83
N GLU A 535 4.47 20.49 47.85
CA GLU A 535 4.26 21.04 49.19
C GLU A 535 5.43 21.97 49.55
N GLN A 536 5.04 23.13 49.98
CA GLN A 536 5.79 24.17 50.59
C GLN A 536 6.75 23.61 51.68
N ASP A 537 7.99 24.01 51.62
CA ASP A 537 8.77 24.49 52.77
C ASP A 537 9.82 25.51 52.30
#